data_d57a8bc23f5a4f8a39f9ff41ad43bcf7
#
_entry.id   d57a8bc23f5a4f8a39f9ff41ad43bcf7
#
_cell.length_a   1.000
_cell.length_b   1.000
_cell.length_c   1.000
_cell.angle_alpha   90.00
_cell.angle_beta   90.00
_cell.angle_gamma   90.00
#
_symmetry.space_group_name_H-M   'P 1'
#
loop_
_entity.id
_entity.type
_entity.pdbx_description
1 polymer ?
#
loop_
_entity_poly.entity_id
_entity_poly.type
_entity_poly.pdbx_seq_one_letter_code
_entity_poly.pdbx_strand_id
1 'polypeptide(L)'
;MVKIFALPANEGDFIWVAYGENEVYSHILIDGGTDECGEEFASIISIIDERKEKIEALVLTHVDYDHIQGALEGICRISNDILDRTVKRIYFNTYQGIHRNLKGTGEILESSVCIEDQIRVNQNYKEYGVKDGIKFGELLSEKGLKDRLVDCVVYGQQAVLPNGATMRFISPGEKELIKFANEWEKYERENEYVQYASNLEMVKKNLADLMQEKLLSDSSPNNASPIAFIFEYHSIKLAFLGDAKPSVCLQGIKKINDADHFEVDLLKLSHHGSRSNTSDSLLKTIRTNNYLLSTNGHHKKVPSKVVLSHLLKNAGKKDINLYCNYDWYNTEYHERYFTIEDRRAFIDTKKLSLYLLDDQALEIKDGCYIYGEYGMF
;
A
#
# COMPACT_ATOMS: atom_id res chain seq x y z
N MET A 1 9.61 -13.91 14.52
CA MET A 1 8.34 -14.22 13.85
C MET A 1 7.69 -12.95 13.37
N VAL A 2 7.06 -12.98 12.20
CA VAL A 2 6.27 -11.87 11.66
C VAL A 2 4.89 -12.39 11.31
N LYS A 3 3.85 -11.66 11.69
CA LYS A 3 2.44 -11.90 11.33
C LYS A 3 1.96 -10.76 10.46
N ILE A 4 1.28 -11.08 9.36
CA ILE A 4 0.74 -10.11 8.41
C ILE A 4 -0.76 -10.35 8.28
N PHE A 5 -1.56 -9.35 8.63
CA PHE A 5 -3.00 -9.33 8.41
C PHE A 5 -3.28 -8.40 7.24
N ALA A 6 -3.92 -8.89 6.22
CA ALA A 6 -4.49 -8.06 5.16
C ALA A 6 -5.98 -7.95 5.43
N LEU A 7 -6.35 -6.85 6.03
CA LEU A 7 -7.70 -6.62 6.54
C LEU A 7 -8.69 -6.28 5.41
N PRO A 8 -9.98 -6.49 5.62
CA PRO A 8 -11.00 -6.04 4.69
C PRO A 8 -10.92 -4.52 4.52
N ALA A 9 -10.53 -4.06 3.34
CA ALA A 9 -10.28 -2.65 3.02
C ALA A 9 -11.12 -2.15 1.82
N ASN A 10 -12.14 -2.92 1.43
CA ASN A 10 -12.86 -2.75 0.18
C ASN A 10 -11.94 -2.79 -1.03
N GLU A 11 -11.86 -1.75 -1.84
CA GLU A 11 -10.94 -1.66 -2.97
C GLU A 11 -9.50 -1.31 -2.57
N GLY A 12 -9.28 -0.85 -1.34
CA GLY A 12 -8.04 -0.24 -0.86
C GLY A 12 -7.06 -1.18 -0.14
N ASP A 13 -6.18 -0.55 0.63
CA ASP A 13 -5.21 -1.23 1.48
C ASP A 13 -5.47 -0.96 2.96
N PHE A 14 -5.46 -2.01 3.77
CA PHE A 14 -5.37 -1.94 5.21
C PHE A 14 -4.58 -3.17 5.71
N ILE A 15 -3.31 -2.95 6.02
CA ILE A 15 -2.40 -4.03 6.37
C ILE A 15 -1.83 -3.80 7.78
N TRP A 16 -1.91 -4.83 8.60
CA TRP A 16 -1.33 -4.83 9.93
C TRP A 16 -0.19 -5.87 9.99
N VAL A 17 1.01 -5.41 10.33
CA VAL A 17 2.18 -6.25 10.53
C VAL A 17 2.51 -6.25 12.02
N ALA A 18 2.57 -7.44 12.64
CA ALA A 18 3.07 -7.64 13.98
C ALA A 18 4.39 -8.43 13.93
N TYR A 19 5.45 -7.93 14.55
CA TYR A 19 6.76 -8.58 14.57
C TYR A 19 7.31 -8.62 15.98
N GLY A 20 7.89 -9.74 16.36
CA GLY A 20 8.38 -9.93 17.72
C GLY A 20 8.71 -11.36 18.05
N GLU A 21 8.96 -11.59 19.35
CA GLU A 21 9.27 -12.90 19.93
C GLU A 21 8.54 -13.06 21.26
N ASN A 22 8.32 -14.32 21.67
CA ASN A 22 7.73 -14.65 22.97
C ASN A 22 6.40 -13.95 23.25
N GLU A 23 5.54 -13.86 22.24
CA GLU A 23 4.20 -13.24 22.31
C GLU A 23 4.20 -11.74 22.68
N VAL A 24 5.32 -11.06 22.53
CA VAL A 24 5.45 -9.60 22.64
C VAL A 24 5.75 -9.03 21.27
N TYR A 25 4.85 -8.18 20.77
CA TYR A 25 4.95 -7.67 19.41
C TYR A 25 5.08 -6.15 19.37
N SER A 26 5.80 -5.70 18.36
CA SER A 26 5.78 -4.34 17.83
C SER A 26 4.96 -4.34 16.54
N HIS A 27 4.26 -3.24 16.25
CA HIS A 27 3.29 -3.20 15.17
C HIS A 27 3.59 -2.13 14.14
N ILE A 28 3.24 -2.42 12.89
CA ILE A 28 3.18 -1.47 11.79
C ILE A 28 1.76 -1.54 11.23
N LEU A 29 1.10 -0.38 11.10
CA LEU A 29 -0.14 -0.26 10.36
C LEU A 29 0.16 0.46 9.04
N ILE A 30 -0.34 -0.06 7.94
CA ILE A 30 -0.14 0.46 6.59
C ILE A 30 -1.50 0.72 6.00
N ASP A 31 -1.79 2.00 5.75
CA ASP A 31 -3.08 2.50 5.28
C ASP A 31 -4.26 2.13 6.21
N GLY A 32 -5.45 2.50 5.86
CA GLY A 32 -6.64 2.26 6.68
C GLY A 32 -7.87 1.83 5.88
N GLY A 33 -7.75 1.65 4.56
CA GLY A 33 -8.88 1.35 3.71
C GLY A 33 -9.82 2.54 3.52
N THR A 34 -11.07 2.24 3.12
CA THR A 34 -12.15 3.22 2.97
C THR A 34 -12.70 3.67 4.33
N ASP A 35 -13.60 4.64 4.35
CA ASP A 35 -14.26 5.15 5.56
C ASP A 35 -15.00 4.06 6.36
N GLU A 36 -15.52 3.05 5.70
CA GLU A 36 -16.17 1.89 6.33
C GLU A 36 -15.22 1.11 7.25
N CYS A 37 -13.90 1.21 7.04
CA CYS A 37 -12.89 0.52 7.84
C CYS A 37 -12.54 1.23 9.16
N GLY A 38 -13.11 2.42 9.43
CA GLY A 38 -12.76 3.25 10.58
C GLY A 38 -13.00 2.59 11.94
N GLU A 39 -14.03 1.77 12.07
CA GLU A 39 -14.31 1.03 13.31
C GLU A 39 -13.26 -0.06 13.56
N GLU A 40 -12.92 -0.81 12.52
CA GLU A 40 -11.89 -1.85 12.59
C GLU A 40 -10.52 -1.24 12.89
N PHE A 41 -10.18 -0.10 12.26
CA PHE A 41 -8.95 0.62 12.54
C PHE A 41 -8.85 1.04 14.01
N ALA A 42 -9.93 1.57 14.58
CA ALA A 42 -9.99 1.94 15.99
C ALA A 42 -9.89 0.73 16.92
N SER A 43 -10.53 -0.39 16.57
CA SER A 43 -10.49 -1.64 17.33
C SER A 43 -9.06 -2.19 17.42
N ILE A 44 -8.32 -2.21 16.32
CA ILE A 44 -6.94 -2.68 16.29
C ILE A 44 -6.04 -1.83 17.20
N ILE A 45 -6.15 -0.50 17.16
CA ILE A 45 -5.36 0.35 18.06
C ILE A 45 -5.73 0.07 19.53
N SER A 46 -7.00 -0.16 19.83
CA SER A 46 -7.46 -0.49 21.18
C SER A 46 -6.90 -1.83 21.65
N ILE A 47 -6.92 -2.85 20.80
CA ILE A 47 -6.33 -4.18 21.10
C ILE A 47 -4.84 -4.05 21.38
N ILE A 48 -4.10 -3.30 20.57
CA ILE A 48 -2.66 -3.08 20.75
C ILE A 48 -2.39 -2.34 22.09
N ASP A 49 -3.25 -1.38 22.45
CA ASP A 49 -3.16 -0.66 23.72
C ASP A 49 -3.43 -1.56 24.93
N GLU A 50 -4.48 -2.38 24.90
CA GLU A 50 -4.81 -3.34 25.94
C GLU A 50 -3.67 -4.33 26.20
N ARG A 51 -2.96 -4.73 25.15
CA ARG A 51 -1.76 -5.58 25.24
C ARG A 51 -0.52 -4.82 25.71
N LYS A 52 -0.60 -3.50 25.87
CA LYS A 52 0.52 -2.60 26.21
C LYS A 52 1.65 -2.61 25.16
N GLU A 53 1.33 -3.02 23.97
CA GLU A 53 2.19 -3.03 22.80
C GLU A 53 2.16 -1.66 22.09
N LYS A 54 2.96 -1.47 21.03
CA LYS A 54 3.13 -0.19 20.36
C LYS A 54 3.01 -0.32 18.86
N ILE A 55 2.38 0.68 18.25
CA ILE A 55 2.44 0.94 16.81
C ILE A 55 3.69 1.77 16.58
N GLU A 56 4.78 1.10 16.18
CA GLU A 56 6.07 1.74 15.94
C GLU A 56 6.06 2.58 14.67
N ALA A 57 5.23 2.18 13.71
CA ALA A 57 4.99 2.94 12.50
C ALA A 57 3.52 2.84 12.04
N LEU A 58 2.85 3.96 11.94
CA LEU A 58 1.64 4.12 11.15
C LEU A 58 2.06 4.74 9.82
N VAL A 59 1.91 4.02 8.72
CA VAL A 59 2.30 4.48 7.38
C VAL A 59 1.03 4.74 6.59
N LEU A 60 0.75 5.99 6.25
CA LEU A 60 -0.23 6.32 5.22
C LEU A 60 0.53 6.54 3.92
N THR A 61 0.34 5.63 2.98
CA THR A 61 1.15 5.62 1.76
C THR A 61 0.90 6.85 0.90
N HIS A 62 -0.35 7.25 0.76
CA HIS A 62 -0.76 8.43 0.00
C HIS A 62 -2.18 8.90 0.38
N VAL A 63 -2.70 9.89 -0.36
CA VAL A 63 -3.93 10.62 0.00
C VAL A 63 -5.21 10.01 -0.58
N ASP A 64 -5.14 8.96 -1.38
CA ASP A 64 -6.31 8.41 -2.06
C ASP A 64 -7.30 7.82 -1.05
N TYR A 65 -8.59 7.96 -1.35
CA TYR A 65 -9.72 7.66 -0.47
C TYR A 65 -9.66 6.26 0.14
N ASP A 66 -9.34 5.27 -0.67
CA ASP A 66 -9.30 3.86 -0.32
C ASP A 66 -8.04 3.46 0.48
N HIS A 67 -7.21 4.43 0.86
CA HIS A 67 -6.03 4.27 1.72
C HIS A 67 -6.11 5.07 3.01
N ILE A 68 -6.60 6.33 2.97
CA ILE A 68 -6.51 7.24 4.10
C ILE A 68 -7.78 7.32 4.96
N GLN A 69 -8.97 7.06 4.39
CA GLN A 69 -10.24 7.38 5.05
C GLN A 69 -10.50 6.56 6.32
N GLY A 70 -10.21 5.27 6.29
CA GLY A 70 -10.39 4.43 7.48
C GLY A 70 -9.47 4.86 8.64
N ALA A 71 -8.26 5.34 8.32
CA ALA A 71 -7.37 5.90 9.35
C ALA A 71 -7.89 7.23 9.90
N LEU A 72 -8.44 8.13 9.05
CA LEU A 72 -9.11 9.36 9.48
C LEU A 72 -10.26 9.06 10.44
N GLU A 73 -11.19 8.22 10.02
CA GLU A 73 -12.37 7.85 10.80
C GLU A 73 -11.98 7.11 12.10
N GLY A 74 -11.00 6.21 12.03
CA GLY A 74 -10.55 5.43 13.17
C GLY A 74 -9.85 6.28 14.23
N ILE A 75 -8.93 7.16 13.85
CA ILE A 75 -8.22 8.06 14.77
C ILE A 75 -9.20 9.03 15.45
N CYS A 76 -10.22 9.51 14.74
CA CYS A 76 -11.27 10.34 15.33
C CYS A 76 -11.95 9.66 16.52
N ARG A 77 -12.17 8.35 16.46
CA ARG A 77 -12.92 7.55 17.46
C ARG A 77 -12.11 7.24 18.73
N ILE A 78 -10.78 7.38 18.68
CA ILE A 78 -9.87 7.00 19.78
C ILE A 78 -9.54 8.22 20.65
N SER A 79 -9.44 7.99 21.97
CA SER A 79 -9.02 9.03 22.89
C SER A 79 -7.56 9.42 22.69
N ASN A 80 -7.23 10.69 22.98
CA ASN A 80 -5.85 11.18 22.85
C ASN A 80 -4.88 10.39 23.74
N ASP A 81 -5.31 9.95 24.93
CA ASP A 81 -4.48 9.19 25.85
C ASP A 81 -4.07 7.81 25.28
N ILE A 82 -4.99 7.12 24.60
CA ILE A 82 -4.69 5.84 23.93
C ILE A 82 -3.71 6.08 22.79
N LEU A 83 -3.99 7.06 21.94
CA LEU A 83 -3.12 7.41 20.82
C LEU A 83 -1.71 7.81 21.31
N ASP A 84 -1.64 8.62 22.38
CA ASP A 84 -0.37 9.08 22.93
C ASP A 84 0.51 7.94 23.41
N ARG A 85 -0.04 6.97 24.11
CA ARG A 85 0.76 5.84 24.61
C ARG A 85 1.02 4.75 23.57
N THR A 86 0.19 4.65 22.50
CA THR A 86 0.24 3.52 21.56
C THR A 86 0.98 3.84 20.27
N VAL A 87 0.71 4.97 19.63
CA VAL A 87 1.31 5.35 18.33
C VAL A 87 2.65 6.05 18.55
N LYS A 88 3.72 5.59 17.93
CA LYS A 88 5.08 6.14 18.10
C LYS A 88 5.50 7.07 16.96
N ARG A 89 5.31 6.66 15.73
CA ARG A 89 5.66 7.45 14.54
C ARG A 89 4.58 7.31 13.49
N ILE A 90 4.36 8.37 12.73
CA ILE A 90 3.42 8.42 11.62
C ILE A 90 4.21 8.87 10.39
N TYR A 91 4.23 8.04 9.35
CA TYR A 91 4.88 8.33 8.08
C TYR A 91 3.84 8.76 7.06
N PHE A 92 3.88 10.02 6.66
CA PHE A 92 2.94 10.57 5.69
C PHE A 92 3.50 11.86 5.07
N ASN A 93 3.45 11.98 3.75
CA ASN A 93 3.95 13.14 3.02
C ASN A 93 2.88 14.21 2.91
N THR A 94 2.92 15.24 3.77
CA THR A 94 2.03 16.40 3.69
C THR A 94 2.55 17.43 2.70
N TYR A 95 1.65 18.25 2.14
CA TYR A 95 2.03 19.40 1.31
C TYR A 95 3.00 20.33 2.03
N GLN A 96 2.69 20.68 3.29
CA GLN A 96 3.53 21.59 4.08
C GLN A 96 4.93 20.99 4.36
N GLY A 97 5.01 19.69 4.59
CA GLY A 97 6.27 18.98 4.79
C GLY A 97 7.12 18.97 3.52
N ILE A 98 6.52 18.67 2.39
CA ILE A 98 7.19 18.69 1.08
C ILE A 98 7.72 20.09 0.79
N HIS A 99 6.87 21.11 0.91
CA HIS A 99 7.23 22.49 0.65
C HIS A 99 8.38 22.97 1.56
N ARG A 100 8.31 22.67 2.87
CA ARG A 100 9.34 23.07 3.86
C ARG A 100 10.69 22.41 3.60
N ASN A 101 10.71 21.13 3.27
CA ASN A 101 11.94 20.34 3.17
C ASN A 101 12.59 20.40 1.78
N LEU A 102 11.80 20.62 0.73
CA LEU A 102 12.28 20.69 -0.64
C LEU A 102 12.30 22.13 -1.20
N LYS A 103 11.98 23.13 -0.39
CA LYS A 103 12.10 24.56 -0.72
C LYS A 103 13.56 24.89 -1.03
N GLY A 104 13.82 25.37 -2.23
CA GLY A 104 15.19 25.71 -2.69
C GLY A 104 15.67 24.78 -3.81
N THR A 105 14.96 23.73 -4.15
CA THR A 105 15.25 22.94 -5.37
C THR A 105 14.86 23.68 -6.67
N GLY A 106 14.26 24.89 -6.55
CA GLY A 106 13.92 25.79 -7.65
C GLY A 106 12.67 25.44 -8.45
N GLU A 107 12.01 24.34 -8.10
CA GLU A 107 10.87 23.80 -8.86
C GLU A 107 9.50 23.97 -8.16
N ILE A 108 9.49 24.39 -6.88
CA ILE A 108 8.25 24.71 -6.17
C ILE A 108 7.94 26.17 -6.37
N LEU A 109 6.81 26.46 -7.01
CA LEU A 109 6.33 27.83 -7.18
C LEU A 109 6.03 28.44 -5.80
N GLU A 110 6.55 29.65 -5.54
CA GLU A 110 6.15 30.43 -4.37
C GLU A 110 4.70 30.90 -4.55
N SER A 111 3.73 30.11 -4.14
CA SER A 111 2.40 30.66 -3.93
C SER A 111 2.29 31.16 -2.50
N SER A 112 2.17 32.47 -2.38
CA SER A 112 1.96 33.19 -1.12
C SER A 112 0.51 33.13 -0.64
N VAL A 113 -0.20 32.04 -0.93
CA VAL A 113 -1.61 31.89 -0.58
C VAL A 113 -1.70 31.20 0.76
N CYS A 114 -2.07 31.95 1.81
CA CYS A 114 -2.56 31.38 3.05
C CYS A 114 -3.79 30.53 2.76
N ILE A 115 -3.69 29.24 3.03
CA ILE A 115 -4.75 28.23 2.81
C ILE A 115 -6.02 28.54 3.63
N GLU A 116 -5.90 29.33 4.70
CA GLU A 116 -7.02 29.70 5.58
C GLU A 116 -8.14 30.52 4.89
N ASP A 117 -7.86 31.23 3.81
CA ASP A 117 -8.84 32.12 3.17
C ASP A 117 -9.60 31.51 1.98
N GLN A 118 -9.30 30.28 1.53
CA GLN A 118 -9.90 29.70 0.33
C GLN A 118 -10.89 28.55 0.58
N ILE A 119 -11.22 28.20 1.81
CA ILE A 119 -12.26 27.17 2.12
C ILE A 119 -13.68 27.73 1.92
N ARG A 120 -13.94 28.38 0.81
CA ARG A 120 -15.30 28.65 0.31
C ARG A 120 -15.49 27.91 -1.01
N VAL A 121 -15.71 26.60 -0.95
CA VAL A 121 -15.86 25.77 -2.12
C VAL A 121 -17.23 25.15 -2.22
N ASN A 122 -17.72 25.16 -3.43
CA ASN A 122 -18.95 24.59 -3.95
C ASN A 122 -19.24 23.18 -3.41
N GLN A 123 -20.37 22.99 -2.76
CA GLN A 123 -20.77 21.78 -2.00
C GLN A 123 -21.17 20.56 -2.87
N ASN A 124 -20.83 20.49 -4.14
CA ASN A 124 -21.41 19.50 -5.04
C ASN A 124 -20.46 18.46 -5.67
N TYR A 125 -19.18 18.41 -5.28
CA TYR A 125 -18.27 17.38 -5.80
C TYR A 125 -17.52 16.69 -4.66
N LYS A 126 -17.54 15.35 -4.67
CA LYS A 126 -16.72 14.49 -3.81
C LYS A 126 -15.26 14.60 -4.27
N GLU A 127 -14.55 15.60 -3.80
CA GLU A 127 -13.12 15.78 -4.02
C GLU A 127 -12.37 14.98 -2.96
N TYR A 128 -12.05 13.73 -3.27
CA TYR A 128 -11.22 12.87 -2.46
C TYR A 128 -9.73 13.11 -2.78
N GLY A 129 -8.85 12.84 -1.84
CA GLY A 129 -7.40 12.88 -2.02
C GLY A 129 -6.74 14.04 -1.27
N VAL A 130 -6.45 15.14 -1.95
CA VAL A 130 -5.74 16.28 -1.37
C VAL A 130 -6.41 16.84 -0.12
N LYS A 131 -7.74 17.00 -0.12
CA LYS A 131 -8.50 17.45 1.07
C LYS A 131 -8.37 16.51 2.25
N ASP A 132 -8.31 15.21 1.97
CA ASP A 132 -8.18 14.22 3.02
C ASP A 132 -6.78 14.22 3.63
N GLY A 133 -5.76 14.50 2.82
CA GLY A 133 -4.41 14.77 3.33
C GLY A 133 -4.32 16.00 4.23
N ILE A 134 -5.04 17.08 3.89
CA ILE A 134 -5.15 18.30 4.75
C ILE A 134 -5.85 17.95 6.06
N LYS A 135 -7.05 17.33 5.99
CA LYS A 135 -7.81 16.89 7.16
C LYS A 135 -6.99 15.98 8.08
N PHE A 136 -6.18 15.10 7.49
CA PHE A 136 -5.30 14.24 8.28
C PHE A 136 -4.26 15.04 9.06
N GLY A 137 -3.63 16.04 8.44
CA GLY A 137 -2.69 16.94 9.11
C GLY A 137 -3.34 17.74 10.25
N GLU A 138 -4.59 18.22 10.05
CA GLU A 138 -5.40 18.89 11.06
C GLU A 138 -5.73 17.94 12.21
N LEU A 139 -6.21 16.74 11.91
CA LEU A 139 -6.53 15.70 12.89
C LEU A 139 -5.33 15.33 13.76
N LEU A 140 -4.14 15.18 13.17
CA LEU A 140 -2.92 14.93 13.93
C LEU A 140 -2.61 16.05 14.92
N SER A 141 -2.90 17.31 14.55
CA SER A 141 -2.73 18.46 15.45
C SER A 141 -3.75 18.43 16.58
N GLU A 142 -5.02 18.16 16.31
CA GLU A 142 -6.11 18.06 17.29
C GLU A 142 -5.88 16.90 18.28
N LYS A 143 -5.36 15.78 17.79
CA LYS A 143 -5.05 14.58 18.57
C LYS A 143 -3.71 14.65 19.32
N GLY A 144 -2.92 15.73 19.15
CA GLY A 144 -1.61 15.87 19.78
C GLY A 144 -0.52 14.96 19.20
N LEU A 145 -0.70 14.49 17.97
CA LEU A 145 0.21 13.54 17.29
C LEU A 145 1.17 14.21 16.30
N LYS A 146 1.12 15.53 16.15
CA LYS A 146 1.91 16.27 15.15
C LYS A 146 3.42 16.05 15.28
N ASP A 147 3.91 15.97 16.51
CA ASP A 147 5.35 15.76 16.79
C ASP A 147 5.83 14.33 16.44
N ARG A 148 4.91 13.41 16.14
CA ARG A 148 5.19 12.05 15.70
C ARG A 148 5.20 11.88 14.20
N LEU A 149 4.82 12.93 13.47
CA LEU A 149 4.79 12.93 12.02
C LEU A 149 6.22 12.96 11.47
N VAL A 150 6.56 11.92 10.71
CA VAL A 150 7.74 11.86 9.84
C VAL A 150 7.27 12.26 8.45
N ASP A 151 7.52 13.51 8.13
CA ASP A 151 7.10 14.14 6.88
C ASP A 151 8.25 14.19 5.87
N CYS A 152 7.93 14.30 4.59
CA CYS A 152 8.89 14.31 3.49
C CYS A 152 9.74 13.03 3.41
N VAL A 153 9.05 11.88 3.46
CA VAL A 153 9.67 10.55 3.26
C VAL A 153 10.04 10.38 1.80
N VAL A 154 11.32 10.09 1.53
CA VAL A 154 11.84 9.84 0.17
C VAL A 154 12.68 8.56 0.12
N TYR A 155 12.81 7.97 -1.06
CA TYR A 155 13.63 6.77 -1.23
C TYR A 155 15.10 7.01 -0.85
N GLY A 156 15.74 5.96 -0.34
CA GLY A 156 17.10 6.00 0.21
C GLY A 156 17.14 6.34 1.71
N GLN A 157 16.05 6.83 2.30
CA GLN A 157 15.93 6.98 3.75
C GLN A 157 15.65 5.62 4.41
N GLN A 158 15.96 5.54 5.70
CA GLN A 158 15.75 4.36 6.52
C GLN A 158 15.20 4.76 7.90
N ALA A 159 14.26 3.97 8.40
CA ALA A 159 13.82 4.00 9.78
C ALA A 159 14.32 2.75 10.51
N VAL A 160 14.89 2.95 11.70
CA VAL A 160 15.22 1.88 12.63
C VAL A 160 14.08 1.76 13.63
N LEU A 161 13.56 0.55 13.75
CA LEU A 161 12.46 0.20 14.63
C LEU A 161 13.00 -0.68 15.80
N PRO A 162 12.21 -0.89 16.87
CA PRO A 162 12.60 -1.78 17.96
C PRO A 162 12.95 -3.19 17.48
N ASN A 163 13.68 -3.92 18.33
CA ASN A 163 14.09 -5.30 18.11
C ASN A 163 14.95 -5.52 16.85
N GLY A 164 15.63 -4.46 16.37
CA GLY A 164 16.50 -4.53 15.19
C GLY A 164 15.76 -4.54 13.86
N ALA A 165 14.44 -4.30 13.84
CA ALA A 165 13.71 -4.18 12.61
C ALA A 165 14.04 -2.86 11.89
N THR A 166 13.90 -2.84 10.57
CA THR A 166 14.14 -1.64 9.75
C THR A 166 13.11 -1.49 8.65
N MET A 167 12.85 -0.24 8.27
CA MET A 167 12.10 0.11 7.07
C MET A 167 13.01 0.92 6.16
N ARG A 168 13.24 0.45 4.94
CA ARG A 168 14.02 1.17 3.91
C ARG A 168 13.09 1.65 2.83
N PHE A 169 13.00 2.96 2.66
CA PHE A 169 12.06 3.58 1.72
C PHE A 169 12.59 3.50 0.29
N ILE A 170 11.73 3.06 -0.65
CA ILE A 170 12.03 2.88 -2.07
C ILE A 170 11.14 3.74 -2.99
N SER A 171 10.16 4.45 -2.43
CA SER A 171 9.31 5.46 -3.07
C SER A 171 8.77 6.39 -1.99
N PRO A 172 8.44 7.64 -2.33
CA PRO A 172 8.71 8.34 -3.59
C PRO A 172 10.13 8.90 -3.69
N GLY A 173 10.46 9.55 -4.81
CA GLY A 173 11.64 10.41 -4.94
C GLY A 173 11.31 11.88 -4.72
N GLU A 174 12.33 12.72 -4.53
CA GLU A 174 12.14 14.18 -4.36
C GLU A 174 11.41 14.82 -5.54
N LYS A 175 11.75 14.41 -6.78
CA LYS A 175 11.11 14.92 -8.00
C LYS A 175 9.63 14.59 -8.05
N GLU A 176 9.27 13.40 -7.64
CA GLU A 176 7.89 12.94 -7.58
C GLU A 176 7.10 13.72 -6.54
N LEU A 177 7.69 13.99 -5.36
CA LEU A 177 7.06 14.81 -4.33
C LEU A 177 6.88 16.26 -4.76
N ILE A 178 7.89 16.87 -5.39
CA ILE A 178 7.78 18.22 -5.95
C ILE A 178 6.65 18.31 -6.98
N LYS A 179 6.61 17.32 -7.88
CA LYS A 179 5.53 17.25 -8.88
C LYS A 179 4.16 17.11 -8.22
N PHE A 180 4.03 16.25 -7.24
CA PHE A 180 2.82 16.06 -6.47
C PHE A 180 2.38 17.36 -5.77
N ALA A 181 3.31 18.07 -5.11
CA ALA A 181 3.03 19.35 -4.46
C ALA A 181 2.57 20.42 -5.47
N ASN A 182 3.20 20.51 -6.65
CA ASN A 182 2.81 21.45 -7.69
C ASN A 182 1.43 21.11 -8.30
N GLU A 183 1.06 19.84 -8.36
CA GLU A 183 -0.26 19.42 -8.83
C GLU A 183 -1.33 19.57 -7.74
N TRP A 184 -0.98 19.43 -6.48
CA TRP A 184 -1.83 19.75 -5.35
C TRP A 184 -2.38 21.18 -5.47
N GLU A 185 -1.53 22.16 -5.86
CA GLU A 185 -1.96 23.54 -6.11
C GLU A 185 -2.88 23.69 -7.34
N LYS A 186 -2.73 22.82 -8.36
CA LYS A 186 -3.59 22.84 -9.54
C LYS A 186 -4.93 22.18 -9.31
N TYR A 187 -4.97 21.13 -8.51
CA TYR A 187 -6.20 20.41 -8.15
C TYR A 187 -7.23 21.31 -7.45
N GLU A 188 -6.76 22.34 -6.74
CA GLU A 188 -7.64 23.38 -6.22
C GLU A 188 -8.29 24.23 -7.33
N ARG A 189 -7.81 24.16 -8.57
CA ARG A 189 -8.26 25.01 -9.70
C ARG A 189 -9.02 24.31 -10.82
N GLU A 190 -8.80 23.03 -11.06
CA GLU A 190 -9.31 22.35 -12.26
C GLU A 190 -9.78 20.92 -11.96
N ASN A 191 -11.08 20.68 -12.13
CA ASN A 191 -11.70 19.35 -12.02
C ASN A 191 -11.67 18.65 -13.38
N GLU A 192 -10.81 17.69 -13.62
CA GLU A 192 -10.96 16.77 -14.75
C GLU A 192 -10.92 15.30 -14.27
N TYR A 193 -12.03 14.63 -14.49
CA TYR A 193 -12.23 13.20 -14.25
C TYR A 193 -11.65 12.42 -15.43
N VAL A 194 -10.59 11.65 -15.23
CA VAL A 194 -10.09 10.75 -16.27
C VAL A 194 -10.86 9.44 -16.23
N GLN A 195 -11.69 9.22 -17.24
CA GLN A 195 -12.46 7.99 -17.41
C GLN A 195 -11.56 6.88 -17.97
N TYR A 196 -11.33 5.82 -17.20
CA TYR A 196 -10.52 4.67 -17.62
C TYR A 196 -11.37 3.59 -18.31
N ALA A 197 -10.86 3.03 -19.41
CA ALA A 197 -11.53 1.98 -20.17
C ALA A 197 -11.56 0.63 -19.41
N SER A 198 -12.66 -0.12 -19.53
CA SER A 198 -12.86 -1.38 -18.81
C SER A 198 -12.01 -2.53 -19.37
N ASN A 199 -11.41 -3.37 -18.47
CA ASN A 199 -10.60 -4.54 -18.81
C ASN A 199 -11.44 -5.81 -19.07
N LEU A 200 -12.75 -5.73 -19.24
CA LEU A 200 -13.65 -6.88 -19.37
C LEU A 200 -13.30 -7.86 -20.50
N GLU A 201 -12.65 -7.39 -21.56
CA GLU A 201 -12.21 -8.27 -22.67
C GLU A 201 -10.98 -9.12 -22.28
N MET A 202 -10.10 -8.61 -21.40
CA MET A 202 -8.89 -9.33 -21.00
C MET A 202 -9.18 -10.53 -20.10
N VAL A 203 -10.26 -10.51 -19.33
CA VAL A 203 -10.65 -11.64 -18.45
C VAL A 203 -11.02 -12.88 -19.26
N LYS A 204 -11.49 -12.73 -20.49
CA LYS A 204 -11.85 -13.84 -21.39
C LYS A 204 -10.65 -14.55 -22.00
N LYS A 205 -9.46 -13.93 -22.00
CA LYS A 205 -8.23 -14.54 -22.54
C LYS A 205 -7.58 -15.44 -21.49
N ASN A 206 -6.84 -16.46 -21.95
CA ASN A 206 -6.07 -17.32 -21.05
C ASN A 206 -4.84 -16.61 -20.49
N LEU A 207 -4.42 -16.99 -19.30
CA LEU A 207 -3.19 -16.46 -18.66
C LEU A 207 -1.97 -16.66 -19.55
N ALA A 208 -1.85 -17.81 -20.22
CA ALA A 208 -0.74 -18.10 -21.13
C ALA A 208 -0.67 -17.10 -22.30
N ASP A 209 -1.80 -16.72 -22.88
CA ASP A 209 -1.88 -15.76 -23.99
C ASP A 209 -1.52 -14.35 -23.52
N LEU A 210 -1.94 -14.01 -22.30
CA LEU A 210 -1.68 -12.70 -21.70
C LEU A 210 -0.21 -12.46 -21.30
N MET A 211 0.61 -13.50 -21.22
CA MET A 211 2.07 -13.36 -20.95
C MET A 211 2.80 -12.52 -21.99
N GLN A 212 2.24 -12.37 -23.18
CA GLN A 212 2.80 -11.55 -24.26
C GLN A 212 2.22 -10.14 -24.32
N GLU A 213 1.15 -9.87 -23.58
CA GLU A 213 0.55 -8.54 -23.50
C GLU A 213 1.51 -7.57 -22.80
N LYS A 214 1.48 -6.30 -23.21
CA LYS A 214 2.31 -5.27 -22.56
C LYS A 214 1.69 -4.83 -21.25
N LEU A 215 2.49 -4.74 -20.22
CA LEU A 215 2.17 -3.94 -19.04
C LEU A 215 2.15 -2.46 -19.44
N LEU A 216 1.30 -1.69 -18.79
CA LEU A 216 1.11 -0.27 -19.09
C LEU A 216 2.00 0.58 -18.18
N SER A 217 2.10 1.87 -18.48
CA SER A 217 2.74 2.84 -17.60
C SER A 217 1.68 3.74 -17.00
N ASP A 218 1.67 3.88 -15.70
CA ASP A 218 0.80 4.82 -14.99
C ASP A 218 1.29 6.25 -15.22
N SER A 219 0.40 7.11 -15.73
CA SER A 219 0.67 8.54 -15.92
C SER A 219 0.12 9.41 -14.78
N SER A 220 -0.67 8.81 -13.84
CA SER A 220 -1.24 9.56 -12.73
C SER A 220 -0.14 10.18 -11.85
N PRO A 221 -0.22 11.47 -11.54
CA PRO A 221 0.71 12.11 -10.62
C PRO A 221 0.57 11.62 -9.19
N ASN A 222 -0.64 11.33 -8.74
CA ASN A 222 -0.91 10.86 -7.38
C ASN A 222 -0.15 9.56 -7.11
N ASN A 223 -0.18 8.60 -8.04
CA ASN A 223 0.54 7.33 -7.91
C ASN A 223 2.07 7.46 -8.11
N ALA A 224 2.61 8.66 -8.30
CA ALA A 224 4.05 8.90 -8.29
C ALA A 224 4.60 9.17 -6.87
N SER A 225 3.74 9.51 -5.91
CA SER A 225 4.10 9.93 -4.56
C SER A 225 3.84 8.92 -3.43
N PRO A 226 3.24 7.72 -3.63
CA PRO A 226 3.01 6.79 -2.54
C PRO A 226 4.30 6.34 -1.87
N ILE A 227 4.26 6.23 -0.54
CA ILE A 227 5.35 5.66 0.25
C ILE A 227 5.39 4.15 -0.01
N ALA A 228 6.53 3.66 -0.52
CA ALA A 228 6.82 2.25 -0.64
C ALA A 228 8.12 1.93 0.11
N PHE A 229 8.18 0.78 0.74
CA PHE A 229 9.33 0.42 1.57
C PHE A 229 9.56 -1.09 1.64
N ILE A 230 10.79 -1.45 2.00
CA ILE A 230 11.18 -2.80 2.39
C ILE A 230 11.26 -2.82 3.91
N PHE A 231 10.48 -3.68 4.52
CA PHE A 231 10.58 -4.02 5.94
C PHE A 231 11.50 -5.22 6.12
N GLU A 232 12.42 -5.14 7.07
CA GLU A 232 13.31 -6.24 7.43
C GLU A 232 13.28 -6.46 8.94
N TYR A 233 13.10 -7.71 9.32
CA TYR A 233 13.18 -8.17 10.69
C TYR A 233 13.88 -9.53 10.75
N HIS A 234 15.07 -9.59 11.33
CA HIS A 234 15.98 -10.74 11.23
C HIS A 234 16.25 -11.12 9.76
N SER A 235 15.96 -12.35 9.37
CA SER A 235 16.10 -12.82 7.98
C SER A 235 14.87 -12.55 7.12
N ILE A 236 13.75 -12.07 7.70
CA ILE A 236 12.48 -11.86 7.01
C ILE A 236 12.48 -10.49 6.34
N LYS A 237 12.13 -10.46 5.05
CA LYS A 237 12.04 -9.26 4.24
C LYS A 237 10.68 -9.17 3.56
N LEU A 238 9.98 -8.08 3.79
CA LEU A 238 8.67 -7.81 3.18
C LEU A 238 8.75 -6.53 2.35
N ALA A 239 8.15 -6.54 1.17
CA ALA A 239 8.05 -5.36 0.32
C ALA A 239 6.59 -4.88 0.26
N PHE A 240 6.36 -3.63 0.66
CA PHE A 240 5.07 -2.97 0.58
C PHE A 240 5.16 -1.82 -0.41
N LEU A 241 4.40 -1.90 -1.49
CA LEU A 241 4.51 -0.95 -2.59
C LEU A 241 3.44 0.15 -2.57
N GLY A 242 2.38 0.02 -1.73
CA GLY A 242 1.21 0.88 -1.83
C GLY A 242 0.73 0.91 -3.29
N ASP A 243 0.59 2.10 -3.86
CA ASP A 243 0.22 2.33 -5.26
C ASP A 243 1.39 2.87 -6.11
N ALA A 244 2.62 2.71 -5.61
CA ALA A 244 3.80 3.30 -6.22
C ALA A 244 4.08 2.80 -7.63
N LYS A 245 4.59 3.70 -8.48
CA LYS A 245 5.00 3.39 -9.84
C LYS A 245 6.25 2.51 -9.87
N PRO A 246 6.29 1.49 -10.74
CA PRO A 246 7.45 0.62 -10.89
C PRO A 246 8.76 1.36 -11.16
N SER A 247 8.72 2.41 -11.97
CA SER A 247 9.90 3.21 -12.31
C SER A 247 10.50 3.94 -11.11
N VAL A 248 9.66 4.42 -10.18
CA VAL A 248 10.11 5.10 -8.96
C VAL A 248 10.70 4.09 -7.98
N CYS A 249 9.99 2.97 -7.75
CA CYS A 249 10.50 1.88 -6.90
C CYS A 249 11.87 1.36 -7.39
N LEU A 250 12.05 1.18 -8.70
CA LEU A 250 13.34 0.75 -9.28
C LEU A 250 14.46 1.75 -9.01
N GLN A 251 14.16 3.06 -9.06
CA GLN A 251 15.16 4.09 -8.71
C GLN A 251 15.52 4.03 -7.23
N GLY A 252 14.51 3.89 -6.36
CA GLY A 252 14.71 3.76 -4.92
C GLY A 252 15.49 2.51 -4.54
N ILE A 253 15.20 1.38 -5.16
CA ILE A 253 15.94 0.12 -4.95
C ILE A 253 17.42 0.29 -5.26
N LYS A 254 17.77 0.96 -6.35
CA LYS A 254 19.18 1.25 -6.70
C LYS A 254 19.89 2.13 -5.66
N LYS A 255 19.15 2.88 -4.83
CA LYS A 255 19.73 3.69 -3.76
C LYS A 255 20.04 2.89 -2.50
N ILE A 256 19.32 1.80 -2.28
CA ILE A 256 19.45 0.99 -1.06
C ILE A 256 20.16 -0.35 -1.29
N ASN A 257 20.35 -0.74 -2.56
CA ASN A 257 20.95 -2.01 -2.93
C ASN A 257 21.68 -1.90 -4.28
N ASP A 258 22.97 -2.21 -4.31
CA ASP A 258 23.79 -2.21 -5.53
C ASP A 258 23.63 -3.49 -6.35
N ALA A 259 22.97 -4.52 -5.83
CA ALA A 259 22.76 -5.76 -6.57
C ALA A 259 21.65 -5.60 -7.62
N ASP A 260 21.75 -6.37 -8.72
CA ASP A 260 20.76 -6.38 -9.80
C ASP A 260 19.37 -6.85 -9.32
N HIS A 261 19.33 -7.60 -8.24
CA HIS A 261 18.08 -8.08 -7.63
C HIS A 261 18.27 -8.35 -6.14
N PHE A 262 17.18 -8.43 -5.42
CA PHE A 262 17.13 -8.93 -4.06
C PHE A 262 15.86 -9.76 -3.85
N GLU A 263 15.93 -10.69 -2.90
CA GLU A 263 14.83 -11.57 -2.59
C GLU A 263 14.06 -11.02 -1.38
N VAL A 264 12.73 -11.15 -1.43
CA VAL A 264 11.83 -10.87 -0.32
C VAL A 264 10.94 -12.09 -0.06
N ASP A 265 10.53 -12.25 1.18
CA ASP A 265 9.62 -13.32 1.58
C ASP A 265 8.20 -13.06 1.09
N LEU A 266 7.78 -11.81 1.04
CA LEU A 266 6.45 -11.39 0.55
C LEU A 266 6.55 -10.05 -0.17
N LEU A 267 5.82 -9.92 -1.26
CA LEU A 267 5.62 -8.66 -1.99
C LEU A 267 4.13 -8.31 -2.06
N LYS A 268 3.71 -7.22 -1.39
CA LYS A 268 2.40 -6.63 -1.65
C LYS A 268 2.41 -5.97 -3.02
N LEU A 269 1.54 -6.46 -3.91
CA LEU A 269 1.40 -5.93 -5.27
C LEU A 269 0.94 -4.47 -5.25
N SER A 270 1.55 -3.65 -6.10
CA SER A 270 1.20 -2.24 -6.21
C SER A 270 -0.20 -2.06 -6.79
N HIS A 271 -0.93 -1.08 -6.26
CA HIS A 271 -2.22 -0.60 -6.77
C HIS A 271 -3.18 -1.76 -7.09
N HIS A 272 -3.39 -2.59 -6.06
CA HIS A 272 -4.33 -3.72 -6.09
C HIS A 272 -4.14 -4.68 -7.27
N GLY A 273 -2.90 -4.82 -7.76
CA GLY A 273 -2.58 -5.61 -8.94
C GLY A 273 -2.95 -4.91 -10.26
N SER A 274 -2.86 -3.58 -10.31
CA SER A 274 -3.09 -2.81 -11.53
C SER A 274 -2.04 -3.07 -12.61
N ARG A 275 -2.50 -3.17 -13.87
CA ARG A 275 -1.65 -3.35 -15.04
C ARG A 275 -0.64 -2.22 -15.24
N SER A 276 -0.95 -1.02 -14.76
CA SER A 276 -0.11 0.16 -14.91
C SER A 276 0.96 0.28 -13.82
N ASN A 277 0.79 -0.41 -12.69
CA ASN A 277 1.67 -0.32 -11.53
C ASN A 277 2.52 -1.57 -11.31
N THR A 278 2.63 -2.41 -12.34
CA THR A 278 3.50 -3.58 -12.38
C THR A 278 4.41 -3.53 -13.61
N SER A 279 5.64 -4.02 -13.51
CA SER A 279 6.54 -4.18 -14.64
C SER A 279 7.42 -5.42 -14.51
N ASP A 280 7.78 -6.03 -15.65
CA ASP A 280 8.72 -7.17 -15.67
C ASP A 280 10.05 -6.81 -15.02
N SER A 281 10.52 -5.57 -15.18
CA SER A 281 11.75 -5.10 -14.56
C SER A 281 11.64 -5.09 -13.03
N LEU A 282 10.53 -4.61 -12.48
CA LEU A 282 10.30 -4.61 -11.03
C LEU A 282 10.24 -6.05 -10.49
N LEU A 283 9.48 -6.94 -11.15
CA LEU A 283 9.36 -8.35 -10.75
C LEU A 283 10.69 -9.12 -10.84
N LYS A 284 11.59 -8.74 -11.73
CA LYS A 284 12.95 -9.30 -11.83
C LYS A 284 13.89 -8.75 -10.77
N THR A 285 13.66 -7.50 -10.34
CA THR A 285 14.48 -6.83 -9.33
C THR A 285 14.06 -7.25 -7.92
N ILE A 286 12.76 -7.24 -7.59
CA ILE A 286 12.22 -7.78 -6.33
C ILE A 286 11.73 -9.20 -6.60
N ARG A 287 12.49 -10.19 -6.14
CA ARG A 287 12.17 -11.59 -6.39
C ARG A 287 11.46 -12.22 -5.21
N THR A 288 10.35 -12.81 -5.49
CA THR A 288 9.59 -13.65 -4.55
C THR A 288 8.70 -14.63 -5.31
N ASN A 289 8.16 -15.60 -4.60
CA ASN A 289 7.06 -16.44 -5.09
C ASN A 289 5.77 -16.19 -4.32
N ASN A 290 5.81 -15.33 -3.31
CA ASN A 290 4.69 -15.04 -2.43
C ASN A 290 4.26 -13.60 -2.62
N TYR A 291 3.02 -13.42 -3.03
CA TYR A 291 2.45 -12.11 -3.31
C TYR A 291 1.23 -11.88 -2.42
N LEU A 292 1.10 -10.67 -1.89
CA LEU A 292 -0.09 -10.20 -1.20
C LEU A 292 -0.89 -9.29 -2.14
N LEU A 293 -2.18 -9.57 -2.25
CA LEU A 293 -3.12 -8.81 -3.06
C LEU A 293 -4.29 -8.36 -2.20
N SER A 294 -4.45 -7.05 -2.06
CA SER A 294 -5.56 -6.42 -1.35
C SER A 294 -6.51 -5.80 -2.37
N THR A 295 -7.73 -6.32 -2.45
CA THR A 295 -8.83 -5.78 -3.27
C THR A 295 -10.07 -6.66 -3.12
N ASN A 296 -11.26 -6.05 -3.09
CA ASN A 296 -12.53 -6.78 -3.18
C ASN A 296 -12.91 -7.18 -4.62
N GLY A 297 -12.14 -6.73 -5.61
CA GLY A 297 -12.38 -7.03 -7.02
C GLY A 297 -13.56 -6.27 -7.64
N HIS A 298 -14.24 -5.38 -6.91
CA HIS A 298 -15.39 -4.63 -7.44
C HIS A 298 -14.98 -3.60 -8.50
N HIS A 299 -13.79 -3.04 -8.41
CA HIS A 299 -13.25 -2.29 -9.52
C HIS A 299 -12.86 -3.24 -10.65
N LYS A 300 -13.60 -3.20 -11.76
CA LYS A 300 -13.49 -4.09 -12.94
C LYS A 300 -12.09 -4.17 -13.59
N LYS A 301 -11.07 -3.52 -13.00
CA LYS A 301 -9.70 -3.41 -13.54
C LYS A 301 -8.66 -4.11 -12.68
N VAL A 302 -8.96 -4.31 -11.41
CA VAL A 302 -8.06 -4.91 -10.44
C VAL A 302 -8.71 -6.10 -9.74
N PRO A 303 -7.97 -7.18 -9.54
CA PRO A 303 -6.63 -7.38 -10.07
C PRO A 303 -6.64 -7.59 -11.59
N SER A 304 -5.64 -7.09 -12.28
CA SER A 304 -5.52 -7.30 -13.71
C SER A 304 -5.01 -8.72 -14.01
N LYS A 305 -5.73 -9.46 -14.84
CA LYS A 305 -5.31 -10.80 -15.28
C LYS A 305 -3.96 -10.79 -16.00
N VAL A 306 -3.61 -9.68 -16.68
CA VAL A 306 -2.29 -9.48 -17.28
C VAL A 306 -1.20 -9.46 -16.21
N VAL A 307 -1.44 -8.86 -15.05
CA VAL A 307 -0.46 -8.88 -13.93
C VAL A 307 -0.22 -10.31 -13.48
N LEU A 308 -1.27 -11.10 -13.22
CA LEU A 308 -1.12 -12.49 -12.81
C LEU A 308 -0.35 -13.31 -13.85
N SER A 309 -0.59 -13.08 -15.14
CA SER A 309 0.17 -13.75 -16.21
C SER A 309 1.66 -13.38 -16.19
N HIS A 310 1.99 -12.13 -15.87
CA HIS A 310 3.38 -11.68 -15.74
C HIS A 310 4.06 -12.19 -14.47
N LEU A 311 3.33 -12.39 -13.37
CA LEU A 311 3.86 -13.09 -12.19
C LEU A 311 4.30 -14.51 -12.59
N LEU A 312 3.43 -15.28 -13.24
CA LEU A 312 3.74 -16.62 -13.73
C LEU A 312 4.91 -16.65 -14.71
N LYS A 313 4.95 -15.71 -15.66
CA LYS A 313 6.05 -15.57 -16.62
C LYS A 313 7.40 -15.33 -15.93
N ASN A 314 7.45 -14.44 -14.93
CA ASN A 314 8.68 -14.09 -14.22
C ASN A 314 9.09 -15.13 -13.18
N ALA A 315 8.16 -15.91 -12.63
CA ALA A 315 8.46 -17.03 -11.73
C ALA A 315 9.17 -18.20 -12.45
N GLY A 316 8.99 -18.34 -13.77
CA GLY A 316 9.57 -19.41 -14.56
C GLY A 316 9.05 -20.80 -14.17
N LYS A 317 9.89 -21.62 -13.52
CA LYS A 317 9.51 -22.97 -13.06
C LYS A 317 8.99 -23.00 -11.62
N LYS A 318 9.11 -21.92 -10.88
CA LYS A 318 8.66 -21.85 -9.48
C LYS A 318 7.15 -21.69 -9.43
N ASP A 319 6.55 -22.22 -8.37
CA ASP A 319 5.13 -22.06 -8.09
C ASP A 319 4.89 -20.72 -7.41
N ILE A 320 3.72 -20.11 -7.63
CA ILE A 320 3.34 -18.81 -7.06
C ILE A 320 2.26 -19.02 -6.02
N ASN A 321 2.42 -18.36 -4.89
CA ASN A 321 1.42 -18.21 -3.84
C ASN A 321 0.87 -16.78 -3.87
N LEU A 322 -0.44 -16.64 -4.01
CA LEU A 322 -1.15 -15.37 -3.97
C LEU A 322 -2.07 -15.37 -2.75
N TYR A 323 -1.73 -14.54 -1.77
CA TYR A 323 -2.53 -14.32 -0.56
C TYR A 323 -3.47 -13.15 -0.80
N CYS A 324 -4.76 -13.32 -0.51
CA CYS A 324 -5.82 -12.37 -0.83
C CYS A 324 -6.64 -12.07 0.42
N ASN A 325 -7.02 -10.82 0.62
CA ASN A 325 -7.93 -10.42 1.70
C ASN A 325 -9.42 -10.62 1.35
N TYR A 326 -9.75 -10.86 0.08
CA TYR A 326 -11.10 -11.16 -0.39
C TYR A 326 -11.10 -12.31 -1.39
N ASP A 327 -12.22 -13.02 -1.45
CA ASP A 327 -12.49 -14.09 -2.45
C ASP A 327 -12.98 -13.48 -3.78
N TRP A 328 -12.26 -12.49 -4.32
CA TRP A 328 -12.62 -11.78 -5.54
C TRP A 328 -12.69 -12.67 -6.78
N TYR A 329 -12.01 -13.80 -6.79
CA TYR A 329 -11.93 -14.71 -7.92
C TYR A 329 -13.11 -15.70 -8.01
N ASN A 330 -13.94 -15.81 -6.95
CA ASN A 330 -15.15 -16.64 -6.90
C ASN A 330 -16.44 -15.80 -6.83
N THR A 331 -16.37 -14.46 -6.85
CA THR A 331 -17.55 -13.59 -6.80
C THR A 331 -18.34 -13.62 -8.11
N GLU A 332 -19.62 -13.22 -8.08
CA GLU A 332 -20.49 -13.12 -9.29
C GLU A 332 -19.87 -12.23 -10.37
N TYR A 333 -19.07 -11.22 -9.99
CA TYR A 333 -18.35 -10.33 -10.91
C TYR A 333 -17.20 -11.04 -11.63
N HIS A 334 -16.64 -12.10 -11.03
CA HIS A 334 -15.45 -12.81 -11.49
C HIS A 334 -15.63 -14.32 -11.62
N GLU A 335 -16.88 -14.83 -11.67
CA GLU A 335 -17.20 -16.26 -11.89
C GLU A 335 -16.38 -16.88 -13.03
N ARG A 336 -15.87 -16.05 -13.94
CA ARG A 336 -15.10 -16.46 -15.12
C ARG A 336 -13.72 -15.80 -15.17
N TYR A 337 -13.19 -15.32 -14.05
CA TYR A 337 -11.87 -14.70 -14.04
C TYR A 337 -10.80 -15.66 -14.56
N PHE A 338 -10.82 -16.91 -14.10
CA PHE A 338 -10.00 -17.98 -14.64
C PHE A 338 -10.80 -18.82 -15.62
N THR A 339 -10.29 -18.94 -16.86
CA THR A 339 -10.86 -19.85 -17.85
C THR A 339 -10.66 -21.32 -17.42
N ILE A 340 -11.33 -22.25 -18.09
CA ILE A 340 -11.14 -23.69 -17.84
C ILE A 340 -9.69 -24.08 -18.09
N GLU A 341 -9.09 -23.53 -19.13
CA GLU A 341 -7.69 -23.74 -19.49
C GLU A 341 -6.74 -23.19 -18.41
N ASP A 342 -7.02 -22.01 -17.87
CA ASP A 342 -6.24 -21.43 -16.75
C ASP A 342 -6.28 -22.33 -15.53
N ARG A 343 -7.48 -22.82 -15.16
CA ARG A 343 -7.65 -23.73 -14.02
C ARG A 343 -6.82 -24.99 -14.20
N ARG A 344 -6.94 -25.65 -15.35
CA ARG A 344 -6.20 -26.89 -15.66
C ARG A 344 -4.68 -26.65 -15.70
N ALA A 345 -4.23 -25.54 -16.29
CA ALA A 345 -2.80 -25.29 -16.49
C ALA A 345 -2.08 -24.77 -15.24
N PHE A 346 -2.75 -23.98 -14.40
CA PHE A 346 -2.09 -23.22 -13.34
C PHE A 346 -2.65 -23.47 -11.95
N ILE A 347 -3.98 -23.60 -11.78
CA ILE A 347 -4.60 -23.80 -10.47
C ILE A 347 -4.53 -25.28 -10.04
N ASP A 348 -5.04 -26.18 -10.87
CA ASP A 348 -5.06 -27.64 -10.57
C ASP A 348 -3.64 -28.22 -10.45
N THR A 349 -2.68 -27.64 -11.15
CA THR A 349 -1.27 -28.01 -11.09
C THR A 349 -0.51 -27.33 -9.95
N LYS A 350 -1.16 -26.44 -9.19
CA LYS A 350 -0.57 -25.61 -8.12
C LYS A 350 0.56 -24.68 -8.58
N LYS A 351 0.63 -24.37 -9.87
CA LYS A 351 1.52 -23.34 -10.39
C LYS A 351 1.13 -21.95 -9.88
N LEU A 352 -0.16 -21.74 -9.66
CA LEU A 352 -0.73 -20.59 -9.00
C LEU A 352 -1.67 -21.10 -7.90
N SER A 353 -1.30 -20.86 -6.66
CA SER A 353 -2.11 -21.16 -5.48
C SER A 353 -2.72 -19.86 -4.95
N LEU A 354 -4.03 -19.89 -4.67
CA LEU A 354 -4.79 -18.76 -4.15
C LEU A 354 -5.16 -19.08 -2.70
N TYR A 355 -4.81 -18.19 -1.78
CA TYR A 355 -5.08 -18.31 -0.35
C TYR A 355 -5.91 -17.11 0.11
N LEU A 356 -7.13 -17.37 0.57
CA LEU A 356 -7.96 -16.37 1.22
C LEU A 356 -7.52 -16.24 2.69
N LEU A 357 -7.14 -15.04 3.10
CA LEU A 357 -6.68 -14.80 4.47
C LEU A 357 -7.83 -14.73 5.49
N ASP A 358 -9.02 -14.28 5.09
CA ASP A 358 -10.27 -14.31 5.88
C ASP A 358 -10.04 -13.94 7.36
N ASP A 359 -9.49 -12.75 7.58
CA ASP A 359 -9.10 -12.20 8.90
C ASP A 359 -8.01 -12.99 9.66
N GLN A 360 -7.35 -13.92 8.99
CA GLN A 360 -6.26 -14.70 9.56
C GLN A 360 -4.89 -14.11 9.19
N ALA A 361 -3.93 -14.28 10.09
CA ALA A 361 -2.57 -13.89 9.82
C ALA A 361 -1.88 -14.84 8.85
N LEU A 362 -1.11 -14.28 7.93
CA LEU A 362 0.00 -14.99 7.31
C LEU A 362 1.21 -14.88 8.25
N GLU A 363 1.63 -15.97 8.85
CA GLU A 363 2.80 -16.01 9.71
C GLU A 363 4.04 -16.44 8.94
N ILE A 364 5.14 -15.71 9.12
CA ILE A 364 6.46 -16.07 8.58
C ILE A 364 7.41 -16.30 9.74
N LYS A 365 7.92 -17.52 9.82
CA LYS A 365 8.87 -17.93 10.84
C LYS A 365 9.87 -18.92 10.26
N ASP A 366 11.17 -18.65 10.40
CA ASP A 366 12.26 -19.54 9.99
C ASP A 366 12.15 -20.06 8.54
N GLY A 367 11.68 -19.19 7.62
CA GLY A 367 11.44 -19.54 6.23
C GLY A 367 10.17 -20.37 5.96
N CYS A 368 9.37 -20.63 6.98
CA CYS A 368 8.07 -21.28 6.87
C CYS A 368 6.95 -20.24 6.81
N TYR A 369 5.99 -20.49 5.94
CA TYR A 369 4.76 -19.70 5.79
C TYR A 369 3.62 -20.51 6.38
N ILE A 370 3.06 -20.03 7.48
CA ILE A 370 1.95 -20.69 8.20
C ILE A 370 0.71 -19.85 7.96
N TYR A 371 -0.33 -20.48 7.48
CA TYR A 371 -1.61 -19.88 7.18
C TYR A 371 -2.73 -20.72 7.83
N GLY A 372 -3.65 -20.08 8.51
CA GLY A 372 -4.96 -20.68 8.77
C GLY A 372 -5.23 -21.21 10.17
N GLU A 373 -4.50 -20.87 11.23
CA GLU A 373 -4.84 -21.36 12.59
C GLU A 373 -5.04 -20.27 13.67
N TYR A 374 -4.83 -19.00 13.37
CA TYR A 374 -4.93 -17.96 14.39
C TYR A 374 -5.77 -16.79 13.89
N GLY A 375 -7.00 -16.69 14.42
CA GLY A 375 -7.80 -15.48 14.30
C GLY A 375 -7.09 -14.25 14.90
N MET A 376 -7.59 -13.06 14.61
CA MET A 376 -7.18 -11.87 15.31
C MET A 376 -7.26 -12.12 16.81
N PHE A 377 -6.16 -12.01 17.51
CA PHE A 377 -5.85 -12.31 18.92
C PHE A 377 -6.99 -12.52 19.88
#